data_f106227ff6d33f82809063f13bbd85f8
#
_entry.id   f106227ff6d33f82809063f13bbd85f8
#
_cell.length_a   1.000
_cell.length_b   1.000
_cell.length_c   1.000
_cell.angle_alpha   90.00
_cell.angle_beta   90.00
_cell.angle_gamma   90.00
#
_symmetry.space_group_name_H-M   'P 1'
#
loop_
_entity.id
_entity.type
_entity.pdbx_description
1 polymer ?
#
loop_
_entity_poly.entity_id
_entity_poly.type
_entity_poly.pdbx_seq_one_letter_code
_entity_poly.pdbx_strand_id
1 'polypeptide(L)'
;FEKIDKKLIDKTEVVYPSIHKEKKILTKSKNIVFVGKLNDSKGYDIYKEAILRILDEFKDWKAFSIGDELRKRPHIIHPLHFELGFLKHKEVLKFLKKSEIAVVPSRWEEPFGRTALESSSRACATIISNRGGLPETTDHRILLKKLTADELYLQIKDLILNKKRRKKIQINGFKNVKHQT
;
A
#
# COMPACT_ATOMS: atom_id res chain seq x y z
N PHE A 1 18.48 -1.91 17.74
CA PHE A 1 19.07 -3.17 17.28
C PHE A 1 20.25 -3.48 18.20
N GLU A 2 20.15 -4.50 19.02
CA GLU A 2 21.29 -5.06 19.75
C GLU A 2 22.35 -5.46 18.73
N LYS A 3 23.63 -5.19 19.07
CA LYS A 3 24.77 -5.52 18.21
C LYS A 3 24.84 -7.04 18.10
N ILE A 4 24.39 -7.60 16.97
CA ILE A 4 24.58 -9.01 16.65
C ILE A 4 26.08 -9.25 16.53
N ASP A 5 26.60 -10.25 17.22
CA ASP A 5 28.01 -10.68 17.13
C ASP A 5 28.34 -10.94 15.66
N LYS A 6 29.44 -10.32 15.15
CA LYS A 6 29.91 -10.51 13.77
C LYS A 6 30.04 -11.97 13.38
N LYS A 7 30.43 -12.85 14.31
CA LYS A 7 30.52 -14.31 14.09
C LYS A 7 29.17 -14.99 13.83
N LEU A 8 28.06 -14.36 14.24
CA LEU A 8 26.72 -14.86 13.98
C LEU A 8 26.15 -14.36 12.65
N ILE A 9 26.62 -13.22 12.14
CA ILE A 9 26.15 -12.64 10.87
C ILE A 9 26.43 -13.62 9.72
N ASP A 10 27.61 -14.22 9.68
CA ASP A 10 28.01 -15.19 8.64
C ASP A 10 27.22 -16.51 8.69
N LYS A 11 26.47 -16.75 9.76
CA LYS A 11 25.62 -17.95 9.96
C LYS A 11 24.12 -17.63 9.88
N THR A 12 23.73 -16.39 9.54
CA THR A 12 22.33 -15.99 9.46
C THR A 12 21.93 -15.77 8.02
N GLU A 13 20.76 -16.29 7.66
CA GLU A 13 20.13 -16.05 6.37
C GLU A 13 18.82 -15.29 6.57
N VAL A 14 18.59 -14.27 5.73
CA VAL A 14 17.34 -13.49 5.75
C VAL A 14 16.35 -14.18 4.82
N VAL A 15 15.30 -14.76 5.40
CA VAL A 15 14.19 -15.37 4.65
C VAL A 15 13.02 -14.39 4.64
N TYR A 16 12.66 -13.92 3.46
CA TYR A 16 11.53 -13.01 3.29
C TYR A 16 10.20 -13.76 3.12
N PRO A 17 9.08 -13.19 3.58
CA PRO A 17 7.77 -13.74 3.29
C PRO A 17 7.54 -13.84 1.78
N SER A 18 7.09 -14.99 1.32
CA SER A 18 6.77 -15.23 -0.08
C SER A 18 5.33 -14.88 -0.42
N ILE A 19 5.04 -14.70 -1.70
CA ILE A 19 3.70 -14.46 -2.21
C ILE A 19 3.43 -15.31 -3.45
N HIS A 20 2.22 -15.86 -3.53
CA HIS A 20 1.81 -16.61 -4.70
C HIS A 20 1.69 -15.69 -5.93
N LYS A 21 2.37 -16.05 -7.01
CA LYS A 21 2.38 -15.29 -8.27
C LYS A 21 1.05 -15.39 -9.00
N GLU A 22 0.52 -14.24 -9.40
CA GLU A 22 -0.65 -14.19 -10.27
C GLU A 22 -0.26 -14.40 -11.74
N LYS A 23 -1.12 -15.11 -12.48
CA LYS A 23 -0.84 -15.45 -13.89
C LYS A 23 -0.99 -14.24 -14.82
N LYS A 24 -1.90 -13.30 -14.51
CA LYS A 24 -2.20 -12.14 -15.37
C LYS A 24 -2.72 -10.95 -14.59
N ILE A 25 -2.50 -9.76 -15.13
CA ILE A 25 -3.12 -8.53 -14.64
C ILE A 25 -4.57 -8.47 -15.13
N LEU A 26 -5.50 -8.27 -14.19
CA LEU A 26 -6.92 -8.09 -14.51
C LEU A 26 -7.24 -6.63 -14.85
N THR A 27 -8.37 -6.40 -15.49
CA THR A 27 -8.95 -5.06 -15.65
C THR A 27 -9.19 -4.44 -14.26
N LYS A 28 -8.74 -3.20 -14.09
CA LYS A 28 -8.81 -2.50 -12.81
C LYS A 28 -9.87 -1.42 -12.82
N SER A 29 -10.45 -1.20 -11.66
CA SER A 29 -11.35 -0.09 -11.37
C SER A 29 -10.56 1.09 -10.81
N LYS A 30 -11.06 2.31 -10.97
CA LYS A 30 -10.51 3.55 -10.40
C LYS A 30 -10.66 3.56 -8.87
N ASN A 31 -10.01 2.60 -8.21
CA ASN A 31 -10.04 2.42 -6.77
C ASN A 31 -8.67 2.74 -6.17
N ILE A 32 -8.70 3.48 -5.06
CA ILE A 32 -7.57 3.73 -4.18
C ILE A 32 -7.84 2.96 -2.89
N VAL A 33 -6.89 2.15 -2.43
CA VAL A 33 -7.12 1.29 -1.27
C VAL A 33 -6.03 1.46 -0.21
N PHE A 34 -6.49 1.54 1.04
CA PHE A 34 -5.68 1.38 2.25
C PHE A 34 -6.02 0.03 2.87
N VAL A 35 -5.00 -0.74 3.27
CA VAL A 35 -5.16 -2.02 3.96
C VAL A 35 -4.28 -2.06 5.21
N GLY A 36 -4.88 -2.18 6.37
CA GLY A 36 -4.18 -2.24 7.65
C GLY A 36 -5.05 -1.81 8.83
N LYS A 37 -4.48 -1.76 10.03
CA LYS A 37 -5.16 -1.17 11.18
C LYS A 37 -5.50 0.30 10.91
N LEU A 38 -6.73 0.71 11.22
CA LEU A 38 -7.23 2.06 10.93
C LEU A 38 -6.80 3.05 12.03
N ASN A 39 -5.48 3.16 12.24
CA ASN A 39 -4.89 4.01 13.28
C ASN A 39 -3.67 4.79 12.78
N ASP A 40 -3.20 5.73 13.62
CA ASP A 40 -2.12 6.65 13.28
C ASP A 40 -0.78 5.95 13.08
N SER A 41 -0.53 4.81 13.77
CA SER A 41 0.73 4.07 13.57
C SER A 41 0.84 3.52 12.15
N LYS A 42 -0.29 3.20 11.50
CA LYS A 42 -0.36 2.79 10.10
C LYS A 42 -0.57 3.95 9.13
N GLY A 43 -0.60 5.20 9.65
CA GLY A 43 -0.77 6.41 8.86
C GLY A 43 -2.19 6.60 8.30
N TYR A 44 -3.20 6.05 8.98
CA TYR A 44 -4.58 6.17 8.53
C TYR A 44 -5.10 7.61 8.59
N ASP A 45 -4.62 8.42 9.52
CA ASP A 45 -4.87 9.85 9.60
C ASP A 45 -4.31 10.60 8.37
N ILE A 46 -3.07 10.29 7.95
CA ILE A 46 -2.45 10.82 6.73
C ILE A 46 -3.29 10.42 5.50
N TYR A 47 -3.70 9.15 5.44
CA TYR A 47 -4.56 8.65 4.37
C TYR A 47 -5.90 9.38 4.35
N LYS A 48 -6.56 9.54 5.51
CA LYS A 48 -7.83 10.26 5.65
C LYS A 48 -7.77 11.66 5.04
N GLU A 49 -6.80 12.45 5.47
CA GLU A 49 -6.68 13.85 5.04
C GLU A 49 -6.39 13.94 3.54
N ALA A 50 -5.47 13.13 3.03
CA ALA A 50 -5.13 13.10 1.61
C ALA A 50 -6.30 12.63 0.74
N ILE A 51 -7.02 11.58 1.16
CA ILE A 51 -8.05 10.95 0.35
C ILE A 51 -9.31 11.79 0.25
N LEU A 52 -9.68 12.55 1.28
CA LEU A 52 -10.80 13.48 1.22
C LEU A 52 -10.60 14.50 0.10
N ARG A 53 -9.41 15.10 0.03
CA ARG A 53 -9.05 16.06 -1.03
C ARG A 53 -9.07 15.42 -2.42
N ILE A 54 -8.58 14.18 -2.56
CA ILE A 54 -8.61 13.43 -3.82
C ILE A 54 -10.04 13.19 -4.27
N LEU A 55 -10.92 12.74 -3.38
CA LEU A 55 -12.31 12.43 -3.73
C LEU A 55 -13.15 13.69 -4.01
N ASP A 56 -12.78 14.81 -3.44
CA ASP A 56 -13.38 16.10 -3.79
C ASP A 56 -12.99 16.56 -5.20
N GLU A 57 -11.78 16.29 -5.63
CA GLU A 57 -11.28 16.70 -6.96
C GLU A 57 -11.62 15.67 -8.06
N PHE A 58 -11.57 14.37 -7.78
CA PHE A 58 -11.72 13.28 -8.76
C PHE A 58 -12.96 12.43 -8.49
N LYS A 59 -14.13 12.91 -8.89
CA LYS A 59 -15.45 12.30 -8.60
C LYS A 59 -15.69 10.92 -9.26
N ASP A 60 -14.86 10.53 -10.21
CA ASP A 60 -14.90 9.23 -10.87
C ASP A 60 -14.00 8.16 -10.22
N TRP A 61 -13.31 8.52 -9.14
CA TRP A 61 -12.52 7.62 -8.30
C TRP A 61 -13.26 7.27 -7.02
N LYS A 62 -12.98 6.08 -6.49
CA LYS A 62 -13.47 5.60 -5.20
C LYS A 62 -12.31 5.24 -4.29
N ALA A 63 -12.49 5.45 -3.00
CA ALA A 63 -11.50 5.08 -1.99
C ALA A 63 -12.05 4.05 -1.02
N PHE A 64 -11.17 3.16 -0.56
CA PHE A 64 -11.54 2.06 0.31
C PHE A 64 -10.56 1.92 1.45
N SER A 65 -11.08 1.66 2.64
CA SER A 65 -10.31 1.28 3.82
C SER A 65 -10.68 -0.14 4.22
N ILE A 66 -9.68 -1.01 4.30
CA ILE A 66 -9.84 -2.41 4.69
C ILE A 66 -9.01 -2.66 5.95
N GLY A 67 -9.66 -3.04 7.01
CA GLY A 67 -9.06 -3.29 8.31
C GLY A 67 -9.96 -2.85 9.42
N ASP A 68 -9.46 -2.94 10.65
CA ASP A 68 -10.20 -2.61 11.84
C ASP A 68 -9.32 -1.89 12.87
N GLU A 69 -9.95 -1.19 13.78
CA GLU A 69 -9.39 -0.64 15.02
C GLU A 69 -10.50 -0.56 16.06
N LEU A 70 -10.38 -1.35 17.09
CA LEU A 70 -11.38 -1.43 18.17
C LEU A 70 -11.37 -0.20 19.07
N ARG A 71 -10.29 0.56 19.09
CA ARG A 71 -10.16 1.81 19.83
C ARG A 71 -10.67 2.98 18.98
N LYS A 72 -10.68 4.19 19.57
CA LYS A 72 -11.03 5.42 18.84
C LYS A 72 -10.18 5.57 17.58
N ARG A 73 -10.82 5.66 16.42
CA ARG A 73 -10.20 5.81 15.11
C ARG A 73 -10.74 7.04 14.36
N PRO A 74 -9.96 7.64 13.47
CA PRO A 74 -10.48 8.65 12.56
C PRO A 74 -11.51 8.03 11.61
N HIS A 75 -12.69 8.63 11.48
CA HIS A 75 -13.67 8.24 10.45
C HIS A 75 -13.49 9.09 9.21
N ILE A 76 -13.68 8.48 8.05
CA ILE A 76 -13.71 9.18 6.76
C ILE A 76 -15.18 9.22 6.31
N ILE A 77 -15.76 10.41 6.32
CA ILE A 77 -17.15 10.62 5.88
C ILE A 77 -17.10 11.28 4.52
N HIS A 78 -17.31 10.50 3.46
CA HIS A 78 -17.37 10.98 2.09
C HIS A 78 -18.15 9.99 1.21
N PRO A 79 -19.05 10.42 0.29
CA PRO A 79 -19.91 9.52 -0.49
C PRO A 79 -19.14 8.54 -1.40
N LEU A 80 -17.88 8.83 -1.74
CA LEU A 80 -17.01 7.98 -2.56
C LEU A 80 -15.97 7.20 -1.75
N HIS A 81 -16.04 7.24 -0.41
CA HIS A 81 -15.19 6.46 0.49
C HIS A 81 -16.00 5.35 1.16
N PHE A 82 -15.43 4.15 1.22
CA PHE A 82 -16.06 2.95 1.77
C PHE A 82 -15.15 2.27 2.78
N GLU A 83 -15.57 2.16 4.02
CA GLU A 83 -14.92 1.33 5.05
C GLU A 83 -15.49 -0.08 4.97
N LEU A 84 -14.65 -1.07 4.64
CA LEU A 84 -15.08 -2.47 4.47
C LEU A 84 -14.88 -3.32 5.73
N GLY A 85 -14.32 -2.73 6.80
CA GLY A 85 -13.99 -3.45 8.01
C GLY A 85 -12.91 -4.51 7.81
N PHE A 86 -12.87 -5.49 8.70
CA PHE A 86 -11.96 -6.62 8.60
C PHE A 86 -12.43 -7.60 7.51
N LEU A 87 -11.56 -7.88 6.54
CA LEU A 87 -11.78 -8.90 5.51
C LEU A 87 -10.79 -10.05 5.67
N LYS A 88 -11.23 -11.27 5.32
CA LYS A 88 -10.33 -12.42 5.21
C LYS A 88 -9.26 -12.15 4.16
N HIS A 89 -8.04 -12.62 4.39
CA HIS A 89 -6.88 -12.37 3.51
C HIS A 89 -7.17 -12.61 2.01
N LYS A 90 -7.86 -13.71 1.69
CA LYS A 90 -8.26 -14.02 0.29
C LYS A 90 -9.15 -12.93 -0.35
N GLU A 91 -9.99 -12.29 0.44
CA GLU A 91 -10.88 -11.20 -0.01
C GLU A 91 -10.08 -9.92 -0.22
N VAL A 92 -9.15 -9.61 0.69
CA VAL A 92 -8.20 -8.50 0.54
C VAL A 92 -7.44 -8.64 -0.78
N LEU A 93 -6.88 -9.81 -1.08
CA LEU A 93 -6.17 -10.05 -2.33
C LEU A 93 -7.05 -9.90 -3.56
N LYS A 94 -8.31 -10.35 -3.52
CA LYS A 94 -9.28 -10.14 -4.61
C LYS A 94 -9.57 -8.65 -4.81
N PHE A 95 -9.64 -7.88 -3.72
CA PHE A 95 -9.88 -6.44 -3.78
C PHE A 95 -8.70 -5.70 -4.40
N LEU A 96 -7.47 -6.02 -3.96
CA LEU A 96 -6.23 -5.48 -4.53
C LEU A 96 -6.11 -5.76 -6.04
N LYS A 97 -6.50 -6.94 -6.51
CA LYS A 97 -6.51 -7.27 -7.95
C LYS A 97 -7.32 -6.28 -8.78
N LYS A 98 -8.39 -5.71 -8.22
CA LYS A 98 -9.28 -4.77 -8.91
C LYS A 98 -8.89 -3.30 -8.70
N SER A 99 -7.99 -2.99 -7.76
CA SER A 99 -7.64 -1.62 -7.41
C SER A 99 -6.47 -1.09 -8.24
N GLU A 100 -6.56 0.18 -8.69
CA GLU A 100 -5.50 0.85 -9.44
C GLU A 100 -4.33 1.28 -8.56
N ILE A 101 -4.62 1.83 -7.37
CA ILE A 101 -3.64 2.43 -6.46
C ILE A 101 -3.79 1.79 -5.08
N ALA A 102 -2.68 1.47 -4.43
CA ALA A 102 -2.64 1.06 -3.03
C ALA A 102 -1.70 1.98 -2.24
N VAL A 103 -2.07 2.28 -0.98
CA VAL A 103 -1.35 3.22 -0.13
C VAL A 103 -0.99 2.56 1.20
N VAL A 104 0.29 2.62 1.57
CA VAL A 104 0.83 2.07 2.82
C VAL A 104 1.70 3.14 3.51
N PRO A 105 1.10 4.18 4.11
CA PRO A 105 1.80 5.34 4.67
C PRO A 105 2.17 5.12 6.14
N SER A 106 2.67 3.94 6.49
CA SER A 106 2.96 3.56 7.86
C SER A 106 4.00 4.50 8.52
N ARG A 107 3.72 4.92 9.77
CA ARG A 107 4.71 5.52 10.68
C ARG A 107 5.51 4.45 11.42
N TRP A 108 4.91 3.27 11.56
CA TRP A 108 5.54 2.14 12.20
C TRP A 108 6.71 1.62 11.38
N GLU A 109 7.79 1.26 12.03
CA GLU A 109 8.91 0.55 11.39
C GLU A 109 8.47 -0.89 11.09
N GLU A 110 7.91 -1.07 9.89
CA GLU A 110 7.37 -2.36 9.47
C GLU A 110 8.51 -3.39 9.39
N PRO A 111 8.39 -4.57 10.01
CA PRO A 111 9.41 -5.61 9.86
C PRO A 111 9.68 -5.98 8.40
N PHE A 112 8.64 -5.98 7.57
CA PHE A 112 8.76 -6.22 6.13
C PHE A 112 7.74 -5.41 5.30
N GLY A 113 6.44 -5.45 5.66
CA GLY A 113 5.39 -4.73 4.92
C GLY A 113 4.65 -5.60 3.91
N ARG A 114 4.08 -6.72 4.36
CA ARG A 114 3.33 -7.66 3.51
C ARG A 114 2.27 -6.99 2.62
N THR A 115 1.56 -5.99 3.13
CA THR A 115 0.55 -5.26 2.36
C THR A 115 1.14 -4.59 1.11
N ALA A 116 2.33 -4.03 1.19
CA ALA A 116 3.00 -3.41 0.05
C ALA A 116 3.40 -4.47 -1.00
N LEU A 117 3.95 -5.60 -0.56
CA LEU A 117 4.27 -6.74 -1.43
C LEU A 117 3.00 -7.28 -2.12
N GLU A 118 1.93 -7.51 -1.36
CA GLU A 118 0.64 -8.00 -1.85
C GLU A 118 0.03 -7.05 -2.87
N SER A 119 0.07 -5.75 -2.62
CA SER A 119 -0.43 -4.72 -3.52
C SER A 119 0.33 -4.70 -4.85
N SER A 120 1.65 -4.71 -4.79
CA SER A 120 2.52 -4.73 -5.97
C SER A 120 2.32 -5.99 -6.80
N SER A 121 2.26 -7.16 -6.14
CA SER A 121 2.01 -8.45 -6.79
C SER A 121 0.62 -8.58 -7.43
N ARG A 122 -0.32 -7.71 -7.07
CA ARG A 122 -1.65 -7.60 -7.69
C ARG A 122 -1.74 -6.41 -8.65
N ALA A 123 -0.57 -5.90 -9.10
CA ALA A 123 -0.47 -4.79 -10.04
C ALA A 123 -1.17 -3.50 -9.55
N CYS A 124 -1.16 -3.19 -8.26
CA CYS A 124 -1.46 -1.85 -7.79
C CYS A 124 -0.26 -0.93 -8.04
N ALA A 125 -0.50 0.32 -8.42
CA ALA A 125 0.51 1.35 -8.28
C ALA A 125 0.64 1.66 -6.79
N THR A 126 1.72 1.17 -6.17
CA THR A 126 1.86 1.17 -4.71
C THR A 126 2.63 2.39 -4.24
N ILE A 127 2.05 3.14 -3.29
CA ILE A 127 2.68 4.27 -2.59
C ILE A 127 3.00 3.80 -1.17
N ILE A 128 4.25 3.95 -0.74
CA ILE A 128 4.71 3.53 0.57
C ILE A 128 5.50 4.62 1.28
N SER A 129 5.55 4.57 2.61
CA SER A 129 6.49 5.33 3.42
C SER A 129 7.87 4.68 3.44
N ASN A 130 8.90 5.46 3.78
CA ASN A 130 10.27 4.95 4.00
C ASN A 130 10.43 4.53 5.47
N ARG A 131 9.81 3.39 5.86
CA ARG A 131 9.80 2.89 7.24
C ARG A 131 10.09 1.39 7.27
N GLY A 132 11.08 1.00 8.09
CA GLY A 132 11.50 -0.39 8.27
C GLY A 132 11.74 -1.12 6.94
N GLY A 133 11.20 -2.32 6.81
CA GLY A 133 11.33 -3.16 5.62
C GLY A 133 10.41 -2.79 4.44
N LEU A 134 9.55 -1.76 4.53
CA LEU A 134 8.68 -1.37 3.41
C LEU A 134 9.43 -1.15 2.09
N PRO A 135 10.58 -0.44 2.07
CA PRO A 135 11.34 -0.24 0.83
C PRO A 135 11.89 -1.53 0.22
N GLU A 136 11.99 -2.62 0.98
CA GLU A 136 12.52 -3.89 0.50
C GLU A 136 11.47 -4.71 -0.27
N THR A 137 10.18 -4.38 -0.11
CA THR A 137 9.07 -5.18 -0.67
C THR A 137 8.98 -5.12 -2.19
N THR A 138 9.31 -3.98 -2.80
CA THR A 138 9.26 -3.77 -4.25
C THR A 138 10.11 -2.58 -4.66
N ASP A 139 10.80 -2.68 -5.80
CA ASP A 139 11.56 -1.58 -6.40
C ASP A 139 10.68 -0.66 -7.26
N HIS A 140 9.51 -1.14 -7.66
CA HIS A 140 8.59 -0.44 -8.54
C HIS A 140 7.42 0.15 -7.74
N ARG A 141 7.70 1.24 -7.03
CA ARG A 141 6.81 1.93 -6.10
C ARG A 141 6.97 3.43 -6.16
N ILE A 142 6.07 4.15 -5.50
CA ILE A 142 6.29 5.53 -5.07
C ILE A 142 6.73 5.50 -3.61
N LEU A 143 7.90 6.02 -3.33
CA LEU A 143 8.41 6.22 -1.98
C LEU A 143 8.12 7.66 -1.55
N LEU A 144 7.34 7.84 -0.49
CA LEU A 144 7.04 9.15 0.06
C LEU A 144 8.31 9.82 0.59
N LYS A 145 8.62 11.02 0.11
CA LYS A 145 9.77 11.81 0.58
C LYS A 145 9.50 12.39 1.97
N LYS A 146 8.27 12.80 2.22
CA LYS A 146 7.77 13.26 3.51
C LYS A 146 6.52 12.46 3.87
N LEU A 147 6.40 12.09 5.13
CA LEU A 147 5.25 11.34 5.61
C LEU A 147 4.15 12.31 6.07
N THR A 148 3.55 13.01 5.11
CA THR A 148 2.50 14.01 5.30
C THR A 148 1.33 13.75 4.36
N ALA A 149 0.16 14.28 4.72
CA ALA A 149 -1.03 14.19 3.87
C ALA A 149 -0.85 14.95 2.54
N ASP A 150 -0.14 16.07 2.54
CA ASP A 150 0.15 16.83 1.33
C ASP A 150 0.99 16.03 0.34
N GLU A 151 2.08 15.43 0.80
CA GLU A 151 2.91 14.58 -0.07
C GLU A 151 2.11 13.40 -0.61
N LEU A 152 1.34 12.72 0.25
CA LEU A 152 0.50 11.61 -0.18
C LEU A 152 -0.56 12.05 -1.21
N TYR A 153 -1.24 13.17 -0.97
CA TYR A 153 -2.19 13.75 -1.93
C TYR A 153 -1.53 14.01 -3.28
N LEU A 154 -0.36 14.66 -3.31
CA LEU A 154 0.36 14.97 -4.55
C LEU A 154 0.75 13.70 -5.32
N GLN A 155 1.22 12.66 -4.63
CA GLN A 155 1.59 11.40 -5.27
C GLN A 155 0.38 10.64 -5.81
N ILE A 156 -0.76 10.62 -5.09
CA ILE A 156 -1.99 10.03 -5.60
C ILE A 156 -2.49 10.80 -6.82
N LYS A 157 -2.55 12.13 -6.74
CA LYS A 157 -2.96 13.01 -7.84
C LYS A 157 -2.14 12.79 -9.10
N ASP A 158 -0.81 12.73 -8.97
CA ASP A 158 0.06 12.45 -10.09
C ASP A 158 -0.24 11.08 -10.73
N LEU A 159 -0.44 10.03 -9.92
CA LEU A 159 -0.81 8.71 -10.44
C LEU A 159 -2.20 8.70 -11.10
N ILE A 160 -3.13 9.52 -10.68
CA ILE A 160 -4.45 9.67 -11.33
C ILE A 160 -4.30 10.32 -12.70
N LEU A 161 -3.61 11.45 -12.77
CA LEU A 161 -3.44 12.24 -13.98
C LEU A 161 -2.48 11.58 -14.98
N ASN A 162 -1.39 11.00 -14.50
CA ASN A 162 -0.38 10.35 -15.34
C ASN A 162 -0.63 8.84 -15.47
N LYS A 163 -1.62 8.47 -16.29
CA LYS A 163 -1.96 7.06 -16.57
C LYS A 163 -0.78 6.24 -17.05
N LYS A 164 0.13 6.82 -17.86
CA LYS A 164 1.33 6.13 -18.39
C LYS A 164 2.28 5.76 -17.24
N ARG A 165 2.56 6.69 -16.33
CA ARG A 165 3.39 6.44 -15.14
C ARG A 165 2.75 5.40 -14.23
N ARG A 166 1.44 5.53 -13.94
CA ARG A 166 0.70 4.56 -13.14
C ARG A 166 0.81 3.15 -13.72
N LYS A 167 0.54 2.98 -15.03
CA LYS A 167 0.65 1.68 -15.71
C LYS A 167 2.06 1.11 -15.69
N LYS A 168 3.09 1.94 -15.85
CA LYS A 168 4.49 1.49 -15.75
C LYS A 168 4.79 0.90 -14.37
N ILE A 169 4.39 1.58 -13.29
CA ILE A 169 4.57 1.08 -11.92
C ILE A 169 3.81 -0.23 -11.71
N GLN A 170 2.55 -0.30 -12.15
CA GLN A 170 1.71 -1.50 -12.04
C GLN A 170 2.34 -2.71 -12.74
N ILE A 171 2.74 -2.56 -13.99
CA ILE A 171 3.29 -3.65 -14.81
C ILE A 171 4.64 -4.10 -14.25
N ASN A 172 5.51 -3.16 -13.93
CA ASN A 172 6.83 -3.49 -13.41
C ASN A 172 6.76 -4.09 -12.00
N GLY A 173 5.90 -3.55 -11.13
CA GLY A 173 5.65 -4.12 -9.81
C GLY A 173 5.13 -5.56 -9.90
N PHE A 174 4.22 -5.83 -10.82
CA PHE A 174 3.68 -7.17 -11.06
C PHE A 174 4.73 -8.16 -11.60
N LYS A 175 5.53 -7.73 -12.60
CA LYS A 175 6.54 -8.58 -13.26
C LYS A 175 7.73 -8.90 -12.36
N ASN A 176 8.15 -7.94 -11.56
CA ASN A 176 9.36 -7.99 -10.75
C ASN A 176 9.04 -8.10 -9.25
N VAL A 177 7.97 -8.82 -8.91
CA VAL A 177 7.68 -9.11 -7.49
C VAL A 177 8.84 -9.90 -6.92
N LYS A 178 9.43 -9.39 -5.84
CA LYS A 178 10.43 -10.11 -5.06
C LYS A 178 9.76 -11.21 -4.24
N HIS A 179 10.53 -12.23 -3.86
CA HIS A 179 10.08 -13.28 -2.93
C HIS A 179 8.84 -14.06 -3.42
N GLN A 180 8.90 -14.55 -4.66
CA GLN A 180 7.86 -15.41 -5.24
C GLN A 180 8.09 -16.88 -4.87
N THR A 181 7.01 -17.63 -4.65
CA THR A 181 6.97 -19.09 -4.65
C THR A 181 6.30 -19.62 -5.90
#